data_aae03b90dc6dce8ab3d121913687b2fa
#
_entry.id   aae03b90dc6dce8ab3d121913687b2fa
#
_cell.length_a   1.000
_cell.length_b   1.000
_cell.length_c   1.000
_cell.angle_alpha   90.00
_cell.angle_beta   90.00
_cell.angle_gamma   90.00
#
_symmetry.space_group_name_H-M   'P 1'
#
loop_
_entity.id
_entity.type
_entity.pdbx_description
1 polymer ?
#
loop_
_entity_poly.entity_id
_entity_poly.type
_entity_poly.pdbx_seq_one_letter_code
_entity_poly.pdbx_strand_id
1 'polypeptide(L)'
;MAESESGQDKTEDPTEKRLRESREKGEIARSKELNTLAVMLAGAGGLLIYGGGLALDLLEIMRLNFSLPREVLLSPGSMSQHLLHSGKIAILAVQPVLICLLLAAVIGPISLGGWLFAAGSLAPKFSRMNPAAGIKRMFSTTALMELLKAFGKFLLVLFVALTVLQADIDDLLRIAHEPLEQAIIHSVQLVGWSTLWMACGLILIAAIDVPIQLYQSKQKLLMTKQEVRDEHKDAEGKPEVKQRIRQLQREVSQRRMMAAIPDADVVITNPTHYAVALKYDPEKGNAPVLLAKGSDFLALKIREIAVANEVMLLESPALARSIYYSTELDQEIPGGLYLAVAQVLAYVYQIRQHRAGKGKRPEPLKDLPIPPDLRRDS
;
A
#
# COMPACT_ATOMS: atom_id res chain seq x y z
N MET A 1 -11.05 -24.69 -13.58
CA MET A 1 -11.01 -24.41 -12.13
C MET A 1 -9.55 -24.21 -11.77
N ALA A 2 -9.22 -23.14 -11.04
CA ALA A 2 -7.85 -22.94 -10.55
C ALA A 2 -7.68 -23.81 -9.30
N GLU A 3 -7.02 -24.96 -9.47
CA GLU A 3 -6.60 -25.81 -8.35
C GLU A 3 -5.53 -25.07 -7.56
N SER A 4 -5.70 -25.02 -6.23
CA SER A 4 -4.64 -24.59 -5.31
C SER A 4 -3.60 -25.70 -5.19
N GLU A 5 -2.35 -25.37 -4.83
CA GLU A 5 -1.34 -26.36 -4.43
C GLU A 5 -1.80 -27.29 -3.29
N SER A 6 -2.86 -26.91 -2.59
CA SER A 6 -3.50 -27.65 -1.47
C SER A 6 -4.73 -28.48 -1.87
N GLY A 7 -5.11 -28.55 -3.16
CA GLY A 7 -6.28 -29.32 -3.64
C GLY A 7 -7.65 -28.76 -3.20
N GLN A 8 -7.70 -27.55 -2.65
CA GLN A 8 -8.96 -26.90 -2.28
C GLN A 8 -9.43 -25.96 -3.40
N ASP A 9 -10.73 -25.96 -3.69
CA ASP A 9 -11.34 -25.08 -4.68
C ASP A 9 -11.30 -23.62 -4.19
N LYS A 10 -10.90 -22.73 -5.10
CA LYS A 10 -10.92 -21.28 -4.89
C LYS A 10 -12.32 -20.74 -5.14
N THR A 11 -13.09 -20.55 -4.09
CA THR A 11 -14.51 -20.13 -4.16
C THR A 11 -14.78 -18.78 -3.53
N GLU A 12 -13.88 -18.29 -2.70
CA GLU A 12 -14.08 -17.07 -1.94
C GLU A 12 -13.62 -15.82 -2.73
N ASP A 13 -14.35 -14.72 -2.58
CA ASP A 13 -13.97 -13.45 -3.17
C ASP A 13 -12.65 -12.92 -2.57
N PRO A 14 -11.84 -12.21 -3.35
CA PRO A 14 -10.55 -11.71 -2.89
C PRO A 14 -10.70 -10.64 -1.80
N THR A 15 -9.84 -10.70 -0.79
CA THR A 15 -9.73 -9.66 0.24
C THR A 15 -9.21 -8.35 -0.34
N GLU A 16 -9.41 -7.21 0.35
CA GLU A 16 -8.87 -5.92 -0.07
C GLU A 16 -7.33 -5.93 -0.15
N LYS A 17 -6.66 -6.67 0.74
CA LYS A 17 -5.21 -6.86 0.72
C LYS A 17 -4.79 -7.56 -0.58
N ARG A 18 -5.45 -8.66 -0.95
CA ARG A 18 -5.19 -9.41 -2.19
C ARG A 18 -5.38 -8.55 -3.42
N LEU A 19 -6.44 -7.73 -3.46
CA LEU A 19 -6.71 -6.79 -4.55
C LEU A 19 -5.60 -5.73 -4.66
N ARG A 20 -5.14 -5.19 -3.54
CA ARG A 20 -4.05 -4.21 -3.52
C ARG A 20 -2.71 -4.82 -3.97
N GLU A 21 -2.35 -6.00 -3.46
CA GLU A 21 -1.14 -6.71 -3.89
C GLU A 21 -1.14 -7.04 -5.38
N SER A 22 -2.30 -7.46 -5.93
CA SER A 22 -2.45 -7.70 -7.36
C SER A 22 -2.22 -6.42 -8.18
N ARG A 23 -2.76 -5.29 -7.73
CA ARG A 23 -2.49 -3.99 -8.36
C ARG A 23 -1.02 -3.61 -8.28
N GLU A 24 -0.38 -3.74 -7.12
CA GLU A 24 1.06 -3.47 -6.95
C GLU A 24 1.94 -4.33 -7.85
N LYS A 25 1.55 -5.59 -8.10
CA LYS A 25 2.21 -6.51 -9.04
C LYS A 25 1.91 -6.21 -10.51
N GLY A 26 1.00 -5.29 -10.81
CA GLY A 26 0.59 -4.96 -12.18
C GLY A 26 -0.40 -5.94 -12.80
N GLU A 27 -1.03 -6.81 -12.00
CA GLU A 27 -1.97 -7.84 -12.44
C GLU A 27 -3.40 -7.28 -12.42
N ILE A 28 -3.75 -6.54 -13.48
CA ILE A 28 -5.09 -5.99 -13.70
C ILE A 28 -5.71 -6.56 -14.98
N ALA A 29 -7.05 -6.55 -15.05
CA ALA A 29 -7.75 -6.94 -16.25
C ALA A 29 -7.40 -5.98 -17.40
N ARG A 30 -6.95 -6.51 -18.53
CA ARG A 30 -6.67 -5.77 -19.75
C ARG A 30 -7.16 -6.55 -20.96
N SER A 31 -7.83 -5.88 -21.88
CA SER A 31 -8.19 -6.44 -23.18
C SER A 31 -7.35 -5.78 -24.28
N LYS A 32 -6.62 -6.60 -25.02
CA LYS A 32 -5.87 -6.14 -26.20
C LYS A 32 -6.84 -5.74 -27.31
N GLU A 33 -7.95 -6.43 -27.43
CA GLU A 33 -8.98 -6.20 -28.46
C GLU A 33 -9.67 -4.86 -28.25
N LEU A 34 -10.00 -4.51 -27.01
CA LEU A 34 -10.57 -3.20 -26.69
C LEU A 34 -9.58 -2.06 -27.00
N ASN A 35 -8.30 -2.27 -26.71
CA ASN A 35 -7.27 -1.28 -27.06
C ASN A 35 -7.12 -1.11 -28.57
N THR A 36 -7.09 -2.22 -29.31
CA THR A 36 -7.03 -2.19 -30.79
C THR A 36 -8.25 -1.48 -31.36
N LEU A 37 -9.45 -1.81 -30.87
CA LEU A 37 -10.69 -1.13 -31.24
C LEU A 37 -10.63 0.38 -30.98
N ALA A 38 -10.19 0.80 -29.79
CA ALA A 38 -10.09 2.21 -29.43
C ALA A 38 -9.15 2.98 -30.38
N VAL A 39 -7.98 2.41 -30.68
CA VAL A 39 -7.01 3.01 -31.59
C VAL A 39 -7.53 3.06 -33.03
N MET A 40 -8.18 1.99 -33.50
CA MET A 40 -8.78 1.95 -34.87
C MET A 40 -9.93 2.96 -35.02
N LEU A 41 -10.82 3.05 -34.03
CA LEU A 41 -11.91 4.05 -34.03
C LEU A 41 -11.36 5.48 -34.01
N ALA A 42 -10.35 5.75 -33.18
CA ALA A 42 -9.72 7.06 -33.12
C ALA A 42 -8.98 7.41 -34.39
N GLY A 43 -8.32 6.43 -35.04
CA GLY A 43 -7.67 6.61 -36.34
C GLY A 43 -8.68 6.89 -37.46
N ALA A 44 -9.72 6.09 -37.54
CA ALA A 44 -10.82 6.31 -38.52
C ALA A 44 -11.51 7.66 -38.32
N GLY A 45 -11.88 7.99 -37.07
CA GLY A 45 -12.45 9.27 -36.72
C GLY A 45 -11.55 10.46 -37.03
N GLY A 46 -10.24 10.31 -36.67
CA GLY A 46 -9.22 11.31 -36.98
C GLY A 46 -9.03 11.55 -38.46
N LEU A 47 -9.04 10.47 -39.27
CA LEU A 47 -9.00 10.59 -40.74
C LEU A 47 -10.25 11.23 -41.31
N LEU A 48 -11.44 10.89 -40.83
CA LEU A 48 -12.71 11.47 -41.32
C LEU A 48 -12.82 12.95 -40.97
N ILE A 49 -12.33 13.39 -39.81
CA ILE A 49 -12.43 14.79 -39.37
C ILE A 49 -11.30 15.64 -39.92
N TYR A 50 -10.05 15.18 -39.88
CA TYR A 50 -8.87 15.96 -40.25
C TYR A 50 -8.24 15.56 -41.57
N GLY A 51 -8.67 14.44 -42.17
CA GLY A 51 -8.05 13.85 -43.35
C GLY A 51 -8.15 14.73 -44.60
N GLY A 52 -9.24 15.51 -44.77
CA GLY A 52 -9.34 16.47 -45.85
C GLY A 52 -8.30 17.57 -45.78
N GLY A 53 -8.04 18.13 -44.59
CA GLY A 53 -6.97 19.09 -44.37
C GLY A 53 -5.58 18.47 -44.59
N LEU A 54 -5.34 17.28 -44.04
CA LEU A 54 -4.09 16.53 -44.26
C LEU A 54 -3.85 16.29 -45.77
N ALA A 55 -4.85 15.95 -46.53
CA ALA A 55 -4.76 15.72 -47.97
C ALA A 55 -4.32 16.99 -48.72
N LEU A 56 -4.91 18.12 -48.39
CA LEU A 56 -4.60 19.42 -49.01
C LEU A 56 -3.18 19.87 -48.63
N ASP A 57 -2.78 19.75 -47.36
CA ASP A 57 -1.43 20.12 -46.92
C ASP A 57 -0.36 19.24 -47.60
N LEU A 58 -0.61 17.94 -47.75
CA LEU A 58 0.29 17.05 -48.50
C LEU A 58 0.37 17.42 -49.98
N LEU A 59 -0.74 17.80 -50.62
CA LEU A 59 -0.78 18.27 -52.00
C LEU A 59 0.03 19.59 -52.13
N GLU A 60 -0.10 20.50 -51.19
CA GLU A 60 0.71 21.75 -51.12
C GLU A 60 2.20 21.46 -51.02
N ILE A 61 2.61 20.54 -50.14
CA ILE A 61 4.00 20.09 -50.02
C ILE A 61 4.49 19.53 -51.38
N MET A 62 3.70 18.70 -52.04
CA MET A 62 4.06 18.18 -53.36
C MET A 62 4.21 19.30 -54.39
N ARG A 63 3.29 20.24 -54.45
CA ARG A 63 3.38 21.42 -55.36
C ARG A 63 4.60 22.24 -55.07
N LEU A 64 4.88 22.55 -53.79
CA LEU A 64 6.04 23.31 -53.39
C LEU A 64 7.36 22.60 -53.77
N ASN A 65 7.45 21.29 -53.64
CA ASN A 65 8.65 20.53 -53.98
C ASN A 65 8.85 20.32 -55.46
N PHE A 66 7.78 20.26 -56.29
CA PHE A 66 7.91 20.09 -57.74
C PHE A 66 7.95 21.40 -58.53
N SER A 67 7.59 22.55 -57.95
CA SER A 67 7.55 23.86 -58.59
C SER A 67 8.62 24.85 -58.04
N LEU A 68 9.78 24.34 -57.71
CA LEU A 68 10.88 25.17 -57.16
C LEU A 68 11.43 26.14 -58.20
N PRO A 69 11.55 27.46 -57.89
CA PRO A 69 12.21 28.43 -58.75
C PRO A 69 13.69 28.09 -58.93
N ARG A 70 14.25 28.37 -60.10
CA ARG A 70 15.67 28.09 -60.43
C ARG A 70 16.63 28.73 -59.44
N GLU A 71 16.28 29.89 -58.93
CA GLU A 71 17.10 30.63 -57.92
C GLU A 71 17.28 29.84 -56.60
N VAL A 72 16.22 29.16 -56.16
CA VAL A 72 16.23 28.30 -54.94
C VAL A 72 17.07 27.06 -55.17
N LEU A 73 17.02 26.47 -56.37
CA LEU A 73 17.82 25.29 -56.71
C LEU A 73 19.33 25.55 -56.76
N LEU A 74 19.72 26.79 -57.12
CA LEU A 74 21.13 27.16 -57.29
C LEU A 74 21.80 27.72 -56.02
N SER A 75 21.03 28.00 -54.97
CA SER A 75 21.54 28.54 -53.71
C SER A 75 21.68 27.48 -52.62
N PRO A 76 22.92 27.21 -52.14
CA PRO A 76 23.16 26.07 -51.18
C PRO A 76 22.40 26.18 -49.85
N GLY A 77 22.08 27.42 -49.40
CA GLY A 77 21.37 27.63 -48.12
C GLY A 77 19.84 27.52 -48.21
N SER A 78 19.26 27.71 -49.40
CA SER A 78 17.81 27.68 -49.57
C SER A 78 17.23 26.29 -49.57
N MET A 79 18.01 25.29 -49.99
CA MET A 79 17.56 23.87 -49.99
C MET A 79 17.27 23.36 -48.60
N SER A 80 18.11 23.68 -47.61
CA SER A 80 17.86 23.27 -46.21
C SER A 80 16.66 24.01 -45.60
N GLN A 81 16.48 25.30 -45.92
CA GLN A 81 15.30 26.02 -45.44
C GLN A 81 13.99 25.49 -46.06
N HIS A 82 14.03 25.13 -47.36
CA HIS A 82 12.88 24.54 -48.01
C HIS A 82 12.49 23.16 -47.43
N LEU A 83 13.50 22.31 -47.16
CA LEU A 83 13.29 21.04 -46.51
C LEU A 83 12.69 21.19 -45.10
N LEU A 84 13.20 22.14 -44.31
CA LEU A 84 12.67 22.45 -42.99
C LEU A 84 11.22 22.98 -43.05
N HIS A 85 10.90 23.81 -44.04
CA HIS A 85 9.57 24.35 -44.26
C HIS A 85 8.59 23.25 -44.63
N SER A 86 8.91 22.42 -45.62
CA SER A 86 8.10 21.26 -46.00
C SER A 86 7.93 20.27 -44.86
N GLY A 87 9.00 19.99 -44.08
CA GLY A 87 8.93 19.14 -42.90
C GLY A 87 8.00 19.69 -41.80
N LYS A 88 8.05 21.03 -41.60
CA LYS A 88 7.14 21.66 -40.63
C LYS A 88 5.67 21.52 -41.04
N ILE A 89 5.32 21.77 -42.32
CA ILE A 89 3.99 21.59 -42.82
C ILE A 89 3.55 20.13 -42.65
N ALA A 90 4.38 19.16 -43.03
CA ALA A 90 4.07 17.75 -42.93
C ALA A 90 3.78 17.31 -41.43
N ILE A 91 4.59 17.79 -40.48
CA ILE A 91 4.38 17.49 -39.06
C ILE A 91 3.07 18.09 -38.55
N LEU A 92 2.79 19.34 -38.91
CA LEU A 92 1.57 20.04 -38.50
C LEU A 92 0.31 19.40 -39.12
N ALA A 93 0.40 18.94 -40.35
CA ALA A 93 -0.70 18.27 -41.09
C ALA A 93 -1.05 16.91 -40.40
N VAL A 94 -0.06 16.12 -40.01
CA VAL A 94 -0.30 14.80 -39.43
C VAL A 94 -0.62 14.89 -37.91
N GLN A 95 -0.18 15.97 -37.24
CA GLN A 95 -0.29 16.14 -35.78
C GLN A 95 -1.70 15.87 -35.21
N PRO A 96 -2.83 16.37 -35.77
CA PRO A 96 -4.16 16.12 -35.20
C PRO A 96 -4.54 14.65 -35.16
N VAL A 97 -4.23 13.90 -36.22
CA VAL A 97 -4.49 12.46 -36.31
C VAL A 97 -3.63 11.69 -35.29
N LEU A 98 -2.33 12.07 -35.18
CA LEU A 98 -1.42 11.46 -34.20
C LEU A 98 -1.87 11.71 -32.77
N ILE A 99 -2.40 12.91 -32.47
CA ILE A 99 -2.94 13.20 -31.13
C ILE A 99 -4.14 12.30 -30.81
N CYS A 100 -5.07 12.14 -31.77
CA CYS A 100 -6.22 11.23 -31.59
C CYS A 100 -5.76 9.79 -31.31
N LEU A 101 -4.78 9.29 -32.06
CA LEU A 101 -4.22 7.95 -31.89
C LEU A 101 -3.49 7.81 -30.53
N LEU A 102 -2.70 8.82 -30.13
CA LEU A 102 -1.99 8.83 -28.85
C LEU A 102 -2.98 8.81 -27.67
N LEU A 103 -4.02 9.64 -27.72
CA LEU A 103 -5.05 9.67 -26.69
C LEU A 103 -5.77 8.32 -26.59
N ALA A 104 -6.12 7.71 -27.71
CA ALA A 104 -6.76 6.39 -27.72
C ALA A 104 -5.82 5.29 -27.19
N ALA A 105 -4.54 5.33 -27.55
CA ALA A 105 -3.54 4.38 -27.08
C ALA A 105 -3.30 4.46 -25.57
N VAL A 106 -3.53 5.63 -24.96
CA VAL A 106 -3.45 5.82 -23.50
C VAL A 106 -4.79 5.48 -22.83
N ILE A 107 -5.90 5.97 -23.35
CA ILE A 107 -7.24 5.77 -22.76
C ILE A 107 -7.69 4.31 -22.87
N GLY A 108 -7.41 3.64 -24.00
CA GLY A 108 -7.82 2.26 -24.24
C GLY A 108 -7.44 1.28 -23.13
N PRO A 109 -6.16 1.15 -22.76
CA PRO A 109 -5.72 0.28 -21.65
C PRO A 109 -6.24 0.71 -20.27
N ILE A 110 -6.47 2.02 -20.06
CA ILE A 110 -6.93 2.59 -18.80
C ILE A 110 -8.42 2.30 -18.57
N SER A 111 -9.22 2.25 -19.62
CA SER A 111 -10.69 2.14 -19.55
C SER A 111 -11.17 0.88 -18.82
N LEU A 112 -10.45 -0.23 -18.90
CA LEU A 112 -10.83 -1.50 -18.28
C LEU A 112 -10.19 -1.71 -16.89
N GLY A 113 -8.89 -1.42 -16.76
CA GLY A 113 -8.11 -1.72 -15.55
C GLY A 113 -7.74 -0.51 -14.70
N GLY A 114 -8.06 0.69 -15.15
CA GLY A 114 -7.68 1.95 -14.52
C GLY A 114 -6.21 2.31 -14.72
N TRP A 115 -5.83 3.48 -14.19
CA TRP A 115 -4.45 3.96 -14.22
C TRP A 115 -3.62 3.17 -13.22
N LEU A 116 -2.54 2.53 -13.69
CA LEU A 116 -1.62 1.78 -12.84
C LEU A 116 -0.18 1.92 -13.35
N PHE A 117 0.71 2.35 -12.45
CA PHE A 117 2.15 2.37 -12.69
C PHE A 117 2.83 1.40 -11.72
N ALA A 118 3.20 0.22 -12.20
CA ALA A 118 3.88 -0.82 -11.42
C ALA A 118 5.35 -0.92 -11.83
N ALA A 119 6.23 -0.14 -11.17
CA ALA A 119 7.66 -0.11 -11.46
C ALA A 119 8.33 -1.50 -11.30
N GLY A 120 7.85 -2.32 -10.36
CA GLY A 120 8.33 -3.69 -10.14
C GLY A 120 8.08 -4.65 -11.31
N SER A 121 7.15 -4.35 -12.22
CA SER A 121 6.89 -5.16 -13.42
C SER A 121 7.91 -4.92 -14.54
N LEU A 122 8.69 -3.83 -14.49
CA LEU A 122 9.74 -3.48 -15.44
C LEU A 122 11.05 -4.25 -15.19
N ALA A 123 11.21 -4.86 -14.01
CA ALA A 123 12.40 -5.63 -13.68
C ALA A 123 12.53 -6.87 -14.60
N PRO A 124 13.71 -7.11 -15.20
CA PRO A 124 13.94 -8.26 -16.07
C PRO A 124 13.81 -9.56 -15.28
N LYS A 125 12.92 -10.45 -15.73
CA LYS A 125 12.72 -11.77 -15.13
C LYS A 125 13.42 -12.83 -15.98
N PHE A 126 14.67 -13.13 -15.70
CA PHE A 126 15.47 -14.11 -16.45
C PHE A 126 14.85 -15.51 -16.51
N SER A 127 14.03 -15.89 -15.52
CA SER A 127 13.29 -17.14 -15.52
C SER A 127 12.30 -17.27 -16.70
N ARG A 128 11.84 -16.16 -17.27
CA ARG A 128 10.95 -16.14 -18.44
C ARG A 128 11.70 -16.31 -19.78
N MET A 129 13.01 -16.18 -19.77
CA MET A 129 13.85 -16.27 -20.97
C MET A 129 14.30 -17.71 -21.30
N ASN A 130 13.87 -18.71 -20.54
CA ASN A 130 14.19 -20.12 -20.82
C ASN A 130 13.50 -20.59 -22.12
N PRO A 131 14.25 -20.87 -23.20
CA PRO A 131 13.69 -21.21 -24.49
C PRO A 131 12.97 -22.59 -24.48
N ALA A 132 13.45 -23.56 -23.70
CA ALA A 132 12.80 -24.86 -23.59
C ALA A 132 11.40 -24.78 -22.96
N ALA A 133 11.23 -23.94 -21.92
CA ALA A 133 9.94 -23.68 -21.33
C ALA A 133 9.02 -22.90 -22.29
N GLY A 134 9.59 -22.04 -23.13
CA GLY A 134 8.88 -21.32 -24.19
C GLY A 134 8.28 -22.27 -25.22
N ILE A 135 9.08 -23.18 -25.77
CA ILE A 135 8.65 -24.19 -26.76
C ILE A 135 7.53 -25.08 -26.18
N LYS A 136 7.70 -25.61 -24.97
CA LYS A 136 6.68 -26.43 -24.30
C LYS A 136 5.35 -25.68 -24.16
N ARG A 137 5.38 -24.36 -23.89
CA ARG A 137 4.18 -23.51 -23.76
C ARG A 137 3.49 -23.30 -25.11
N MET A 138 4.24 -23.21 -26.22
CA MET A 138 3.68 -23.07 -27.55
C MET A 138 2.86 -24.29 -28.00
N PHE A 139 3.18 -25.49 -27.52
CA PHE A 139 2.43 -26.72 -27.79
C PHE A 139 1.45 -27.10 -26.66
N SER A 140 1.06 -26.17 -25.84
CA SER A 140 0.05 -26.42 -24.78
C SER A 140 -1.37 -26.35 -25.34
N THR A 141 -2.32 -27.01 -24.66
CA THR A 141 -3.76 -26.92 -24.99
C THR A 141 -4.27 -25.47 -24.91
N THR A 142 -3.69 -24.67 -24.02
CA THR A 142 -3.99 -23.25 -23.90
C THR A 142 -3.58 -22.48 -25.16
N ALA A 143 -2.41 -22.77 -25.72
CA ALA A 143 -1.93 -22.14 -26.94
C ALA A 143 -2.81 -22.53 -28.17
N LEU A 144 -3.26 -23.79 -28.22
CA LEU A 144 -4.18 -24.24 -29.27
C LEU A 144 -5.53 -23.50 -29.20
N MET A 145 -6.07 -23.29 -28.00
CA MET A 145 -7.30 -22.49 -27.82
C MET A 145 -7.11 -21.03 -28.21
N GLU A 146 -5.96 -20.45 -27.91
CA GLU A 146 -5.64 -19.08 -28.35
C GLU A 146 -5.47 -19.00 -29.88
N LEU A 147 -4.86 -19.99 -30.51
CA LEU A 147 -4.75 -20.09 -31.96
C LEU A 147 -6.13 -20.15 -32.60
N LEU A 148 -7.03 -20.99 -32.09
CA LEU A 148 -8.39 -21.11 -32.62
C LEU A 148 -9.18 -19.78 -32.51
N LYS A 149 -9.05 -19.09 -31.38
CA LYS A 149 -9.63 -17.75 -31.20
C LYS A 149 -9.03 -16.74 -32.20
N ALA A 150 -7.71 -16.74 -32.37
CA ALA A 150 -7.02 -15.86 -33.31
C ALA A 150 -7.48 -16.12 -34.75
N PHE A 151 -7.65 -17.38 -35.13
CA PHE A 151 -8.15 -17.77 -36.45
C PHE A 151 -9.61 -17.31 -36.67
N GLY A 152 -10.47 -17.50 -35.68
CA GLY A 152 -11.86 -16.99 -35.76
C GLY A 152 -11.93 -15.47 -35.95
N LYS A 153 -11.08 -14.72 -35.21
CA LYS A 153 -10.94 -13.27 -35.35
C LYS A 153 -10.46 -12.89 -36.77
N PHE A 154 -9.45 -13.58 -37.26
CA PHE A 154 -8.91 -13.36 -38.59
C PHE A 154 -10.01 -13.54 -39.67
N LEU A 155 -10.78 -14.61 -39.58
CA LEU A 155 -11.90 -14.85 -40.53
C LEU A 155 -12.96 -13.77 -40.46
N LEU A 156 -13.30 -13.30 -39.25
CA LEU A 156 -14.28 -12.22 -39.09
C LEU A 156 -13.79 -10.92 -39.72
N VAL A 157 -12.55 -10.52 -39.42
CA VAL A 157 -11.96 -9.29 -39.99
C VAL A 157 -11.82 -9.40 -41.52
N LEU A 158 -11.38 -10.56 -42.01
CA LEU A 158 -11.30 -10.82 -43.45
C LEU A 158 -12.67 -10.71 -44.14
N PHE A 159 -13.72 -11.28 -43.54
CA PHE A 159 -15.09 -11.17 -44.03
C PHE A 159 -15.55 -9.71 -44.13
N VAL A 160 -15.34 -8.94 -43.03
CA VAL A 160 -15.69 -7.51 -43.02
C VAL A 160 -14.88 -6.73 -44.05
N ALA A 161 -13.57 -6.98 -44.16
CA ALA A 161 -12.73 -6.31 -45.16
C ALA A 161 -13.18 -6.59 -46.61
N LEU A 162 -13.50 -7.84 -46.90
CA LEU A 162 -13.99 -8.22 -48.24
C LEU A 162 -15.37 -7.57 -48.55
N THR A 163 -16.27 -7.49 -47.58
CA THR A 163 -17.58 -6.84 -47.77
C THR A 163 -17.44 -5.34 -47.98
N VAL A 164 -16.54 -4.67 -47.21
CA VAL A 164 -16.25 -3.24 -47.38
C VAL A 164 -15.60 -2.99 -48.76
N LEU A 165 -14.60 -3.81 -49.14
CA LEU A 165 -13.94 -3.68 -50.43
C LEU A 165 -14.92 -3.84 -51.59
N GLN A 166 -15.85 -4.80 -51.51
CA GLN A 166 -16.89 -4.99 -52.52
C GLN A 166 -17.85 -3.79 -52.61
N ALA A 167 -18.18 -3.17 -51.47
CA ALA A 167 -19.02 -1.99 -51.41
C ALA A 167 -18.33 -0.76 -52.02
N ASP A 168 -17.02 -0.61 -51.79
CA ASP A 168 -16.24 0.57 -52.19
C ASP A 168 -15.65 0.46 -53.60
N ILE A 169 -15.82 -0.69 -54.34
CA ILE A 169 -15.15 -0.93 -55.63
C ILE A 169 -15.55 0.08 -56.72
N ASP A 170 -16.81 0.46 -56.78
CA ASP A 170 -17.32 1.42 -57.74
C ASP A 170 -16.78 2.84 -57.48
N ASP A 171 -16.67 3.23 -56.23
CA ASP A 171 -16.12 4.52 -55.82
C ASP A 171 -14.61 4.58 -56.06
N LEU A 172 -13.87 3.49 -55.83
CA LEU A 172 -12.44 3.37 -56.17
C LEU A 172 -12.23 3.55 -57.70
N LEU A 173 -13.10 2.99 -58.55
CA LEU A 173 -12.98 3.15 -60.00
C LEU A 173 -13.37 4.56 -60.48
N ARG A 174 -14.28 5.24 -59.78
CA ARG A 174 -14.68 6.63 -60.10
C ARG A 174 -13.59 7.64 -59.75
N ILE A 175 -12.84 7.46 -58.69
CA ILE A 175 -11.75 8.36 -58.28
C ILE A 175 -10.75 8.61 -59.41
N ALA A 176 -10.49 7.62 -60.27
CA ALA A 176 -9.56 7.78 -61.40
C ALA A 176 -10.01 8.80 -62.45
N HIS A 177 -11.28 9.19 -62.46
CA HIS A 177 -11.88 10.14 -63.39
C HIS A 177 -12.13 11.51 -62.78
N GLU A 178 -11.82 11.71 -61.48
CA GLU A 178 -12.01 12.97 -60.76
C GLU A 178 -10.82 13.92 -60.95
N PRO A 179 -11.04 15.26 -60.82
CA PRO A 179 -9.92 16.20 -60.67
C PRO A 179 -9.02 15.86 -59.50
N LEU A 180 -7.72 16.05 -59.63
CA LEU A 180 -6.70 15.60 -58.67
C LEU A 180 -7.00 15.97 -57.20
N GLU A 181 -7.43 17.22 -56.95
CA GLU A 181 -7.75 17.67 -55.59
C GLU A 181 -8.92 16.93 -54.98
N GLN A 182 -9.99 16.74 -55.80
CA GLN A 182 -11.19 16.01 -55.38
C GLN A 182 -10.88 14.52 -55.16
N ALA A 183 -10.10 13.93 -56.09
CA ALA A 183 -9.70 12.54 -56.04
C ALA A 183 -8.89 12.23 -54.75
N ILE A 184 -7.98 13.14 -54.31
CA ILE A 184 -7.22 12.98 -53.10
C ILE A 184 -8.11 13.06 -51.85
N ILE A 185 -8.99 14.06 -51.78
CA ILE A 185 -9.94 14.21 -50.64
C ILE A 185 -10.87 13.00 -50.57
N HIS A 186 -11.44 12.59 -51.69
CA HIS A 186 -12.34 11.44 -51.80
C HIS A 186 -11.61 10.14 -51.37
N SER A 187 -10.38 9.94 -51.82
CA SER A 187 -9.56 8.78 -51.38
C SER A 187 -9.37 8.72 -49.88
N VAL A 188 -9.06 9.86 -49.23
CA VAL A 188 -8.89 9.89 -47.75
C VAL A 188 -10.22 9.64 -47.04
N GLN A 189 -11.33 10.17 -47.54
CA GLN A 189 -12.66 9.88 -46.99
C GLN A 189 -13.03 8.40 -47.15
N LEU A 190 -12.79 7.81 -48.31
CA LEU A 190 -13.00 6.38 -48.55
C LEU A 190 -12.22 5.53 -47.56
N VAL A 191 -10.92 5.79 -47.43
CA VAL A 191 -10.07 5.08 -46.44
C VAL A 191 -10.59 5.27 -45.03
N GLY A 192 -11.01 6.50 -44.66
CA GLY A 192 -11.59 6.79 -43.36
C GLY A 192 -12.85 5.98 -43.06
N TRP A 193 -13.81 5.95 -44.01
CA TRP A 193 -15.03 5.17 -43.86
C TRP A 193 -14.79 3.67 -43.87
N SER A 194 -13.94 3.16 -44.78
CA SER A 194 -13.57 1.74 -44.81
C SER A 194 -12.92 1.29 -43.51
N THR A 195 -12.01 2.12 -42.96
CA THR A 195 -11.39 1.86 -41.64
C THR A 195 -12.43 1.88 -40.51
N LEU A 196 -13.40 2.79 -40.55
CA LEU A 196 -14.49 2.85 -39.59
C LEU A 196 -15.35 1.58 -39.59
N TRP A 197 -15.73 1.11 -40.78
CA TRP A 197 -16.50 -0.14 -40.93
C TRP A 197 -15.73 -1.36 -40.44
N MET A 198 -14.43 -1.43 -40.74
CA MET A 198 -13.55 -2.48 -40.16
C MET A 198 -13.48 -2.39 -38.64
N ALA A 199 -13.38 -1.19 -38.08
CA ALA A 199 -13.38 -0.99 -36.64
C ALA A 199 -14.74 -1.41 -36.02
N CYS A 200 -15.87 -1.17 -36.69
CA CYS A 200 -17.17 -1.67 -36.23
C CYS A 200 -17.21 -3.21 -36.15
N GLY A 201 -16.55 -3.91 -37.09
CA GLY A 201 -16.38 -5.37 -37.00
C GLY A 201 -15.61 -5.80 -35.74
N LEU A 202 -14.62 -5.02 -35.32
CA LEU A 202 -13.86 -5.30 -34.07
C LEU A 202 -14.70 -5.10 -32.80
N ILE A 203 -15.80 -4.35 -32.83
CA ILE A 203 -16.71 -4.20 -31.69
C ILE A 203 -17.24 -5.56 -31.23
N LEU A 204 -17.61 -6.43 -32.17
CA LEU A 204 -18.09 -7.78 -31.84
C LEU A 204 -17.01 -8.60 -31.10
N ILE A 205 -15.77 -8.49 -31.57
CA ILE A 205 -14.64 -9.18 -30.95
C ILE A 205 -14.39 -8.64 -29.52
N ALA A 206 -14.35 -7.32 -29.38
CA ALA A 206 -14.15 -6.68 -28.09
C ALA A 206 -15.30 -6.95 -27.11
N ALA A 207 -16.55 -6.97 -27.59
CA ALA A 207 -17.73 -7.28 -26.78
C ALA A 207 -17.69 -8.70 -26.19
N ILE A 208 -17.05 -9.64 -26.87
CA ILE A 208 -16.85 -11.00 -26.37
C ILE A 208 -15.59 -11.09 -25.49
N ASP A 209 -14.50 -10.44 -25.90
CA ASP A 209 -13.20 -10.53 -25.20
C ASP A 209 -13.24 -9.85 -23.82
N VAL A 210 -13.87 -8.67 -23.71
CA VAL A 210 -13.89 -7.89 -22.46
C VAL A 210 -14.49 -8.68 -21.28
N PRO A 211 -15.71 -9.26 -21.38
CA PRO A 211 -16.28 -10.09 -20.31
C PRO A 211 -15.41 -11.29 -19.97
N ILE A 212 -14.81 -11.94 -20.97
CA ILE A 212 -13.92 -13.08 -20.76
C ILE A 212 -12.68 -12.66 -19.97
N GLN A 213 -12.05 -11.54 -20.31
CA GLN A 213 -10.88 -11.01 -19.60
C GLN A 213 -11.21 -10.62 -18.15
N LEU A 214 -12.36 -9.98 -17.93
CA LEU A 214 -12.86 -9.65 -16.59
C LEU A 214 -13.08 -10.91 -15.75
N TYR A 215 -13.75 -11.91 -16.33
CA TYR A 215 -14.00 -13.19 -15.65
C TYR A 215 -12.69 -13.92 -15.31
N GLN A 216 -11.77 -14.02 -16.26
CA GLN A 216 -10.46 -14.65 -16.04
C GLN A 216 -9.63 -13.90 -14.99
N SER A 217 -9.68 -12.57 -14.99
CA SER A 217 -9.02 -11.75 -13.97
C SER A 217 -9.61 -12.01 -12.58
N LYS A 218 -10.95 -12.05 -12.47
CA LYS A 218 -11.64 -12.41 -11.22
C LYS A 218 -11.25 -13.81 -10.75
N GLN A 219 -11.26 -14.81 -11.64
CA GLN A 219 -10.90 -16.20 -11.32
C GLN A 219 -9.47 -16.34 -10.78
N LYS A 220 -8.51 -15.57 -11.29
CA LYS A 220 -7.12 -15.57 -10.80
C LYS A 220 -6.99 -15.00 -9.38
N LEU A 221 -7.91 -14.14 -8.97
CA LEU A 221 -7.92 -13.48 -7.68
C LEU A 221 -8.68 -14.25 -6.61
N LEU A 222 -9.55 -15.20 -6.99
CA LEU A 222 -10.30 -16.01 -6.03
C LEU A 222 -9.36 -16.73 -5.06
N MET A 223 -9.85 -16.88 -3.84
CA MET A 223 -9.12 -17.43 -2.71
C MET A 223 -9.79 -18.69 -2.19
N THR A 224 -9.04 -19.54 -1.48
CA THR A 224 -9.59 -20.61 -0.68
C THR A 224 -10.10 -20.06 0.67
N LYS A 225 -11.03 -20.77 1.33
CA LYS A 225 -11.47 -20.40 2.68
C LYS A 225 -10.32 -20.31 3.68
N GLN A 226 -9.29 -21.13 3.48
CA GLN A 226 -8.11 -21.13 4.33
C GLN A 226 -7.27 -19.87 4.11
N GLU A 227 -7.02 -19.49 2.85
CA GLU A 227 -6.28 -18.27 2.53
C GLU A 227 -6.94 -17.03 3.11
N VAL A 228 -8.28 -16.92 3.03
CA VAL A 228 -9.03 -15.80 3.61
C VAL A 228 -8.89 -15.76 5.15
N ARG A 229 -8.98 -16.92 5.82
CA ARG A 229 -8.79 -17.00 7.28
C ARG A 229 -7.38 -16.58 7.71
N ASP A 230 -6.38 -17.01 6.97
CA ASP A 230 -5.00 -16.72 7.31
C ASP A 230 -4.67 -15.25 7.06
N GLU A 231 -5.19 -14.63 5.98
CA GLU A 231 -5.08 -13.18 5.77
C GLU A 231 -5.79 -12.35 6.86
N HIS A 232 -6.97 -12.79 7.32
CA HIS A 232 -7.65 -12.13 8.45
C HIS A 232 -6.83 -12.20 9.73
N LYS A 233 -6.25 -13.37 10.07
CA LYS A 233 -5.36 -13.52 11.23
C LYS A 233 -4.12 -12.62 11.13
N ASP A 234 -3.54 -12.51 9.94
CA ASP A 234 -2.38 -11.65 9.70
C ASP A 234 -2.75 -10.16 9.81
N ALA A 235 -3.94 -9.76 9.35
CA ALA A 235 -4.42 -8.38 9.41
C ALA A 235 -4.79 -7.94 10.84
N GLU A 236 -5.42 -8.82 11.63
CA GLU A 236 -5.80 -8.54 13.02
C GLU A 236 -4.61 -8.65 14.00
N GLY A 237 -3.48 -9.17 13.53
CA GLY A 237 -2.33 -9.54 14.36
C GLY A 237 -2.64 -10.80 15.18
N LYS A 238 -1.70 -11.72 15.28
CA LYS A 238 -1.88 -12.95 16.07
C LYS A 238 -2.14 -12.57 17.51
N PRO A 239 -3.30 -12.93 18.11
CA PRO A 239 -3.66 -12.56 19.50
C PRO A 239 -2.59 -13.03 20.50
N GLU A 240 -1.90 -14.13 20.20
CA GLU A 240 -0.77 -14.65 20.98
C GLU A 240 0.41 -13.69 21.03
N VAL A 241 0.73 -13.01 19.92
CA VAL A 241 1.81 -12.02 19.85
C VAL A 241 1.44 -10.81 20.72
N LYS A 242 0.20 -10.35 20.67
CA LYS A 242 -0.29 -9.23 21.48
C LYS A 242 -0.27 -9.58 22.98
N GLN A 243 -0.66 -10.81 23.34
CA GLN A 243 -0.56 -11.30 24.70
C GLN A 243 0.91 -11.39 25.15
N ARG A 244 1.80 -11.91 24.31
CA ARG A 244 3.23 -12.04 24.64
C ARG A 244 3.89 -10.67 24.83
N ILE A 245 3.56 -9.70 24.00
CA ILE A 245 4.04 -8.32 24.17
C ILE A 245 3.58 -7.74 25.51
N ARG A 246 2.29 -7.89 25.86
CA ARG A 246 1.77 -7.43 27.15
C ARG A 246 2.45 -8.13 28.34
N GLN A 247 2.70 -9.42 28.22
CA GLN A 247 3.42 -10.18 29.26
C GLN A 247 4.85 -9.67 29.43
N LEU A 248 5.59 -9.50 28.34
CA LEU A 248 6.94 -8.96 28.38
C LEU A 248 6.99 -7.53 28.96
N GLN A 249 6.03 -6.69 28.61
CA GLN A 249 5.93 -5.33 29.18
C GLN A 249 5.75 -5.36 30.71
N ARG A 250 4.88 -6.26 31.20
CA ARG A 250 4.70 -6.46 32.65
C ARG A 250 5.96 -6.97 33.33
N GLU A 251 6.65 -7.94 32.75
CA GLU A 251 7.91 -8.48 33.28
C GLU A 251 9.00 -7.40 33.33
N VAL A 252 9.13 -6.59 32.29
CA VAL A 252 10.11 -5.48 32.26
C VAL A 252 9.79 -4.43 33.32
N SER A 253 8.50 -4.05 33.47
CA SER A 253 8.05 -3.12 34.48
C SER A 253 8.31 -3.65 35.89
N GLN A 254 8.01 -4.91 36.17
CA GLN A 254 8.32 -5.55 37.46
C GLN A 254 9.81 -5.59 37.74
N ARG A 255 10.65 -5.92 36.74
CA ARG A 255 12.12 -5.92 36.94
C ARG A 255 12.65 -4.53 37.28
N ARG A 256 12.17 -3.47 36.60
CA ARG A 256 12.54 -2.07 36.92
C ARG A 256 12.11 -1.69 38.31
N MET A 257 10.88 -2.00 38.70
CA MET A 257 10.37 -1.78 40.05
C MET A 257 11.25 -2.46 41.12
N MET A 258 11.61 -3.73 40.92
CA MET A 258 12.46 -4.47 41.83
C MET A 258 13.90 -3.91 41.92
N ALA A 259 14.43 -3.43 40.78
CA ALA A 259 15.75 -2.81 40.73
C ALA A 259 15.81 -1.45 41.45
N ALA A 260 14.70 -0.78 41.67
CA ALA A 260 14.63 0.48 42.40
C ALA A 260 14.57 0.32 43.92
N ILE A 261 14.32 -0.88 44.45
CA ILE A 261 14.20 -1.11 45.89
C ILE A 261 15.48 -0.76 46.67
N PRO A 262 16.71 -1.05 46.21
CA PRO A 262 17.95 -0.66 46.92
C PRO A 262 18.05 0.85 47.14
N ASP A 263 17.44 1.67 46.33
CA ASP A 263 17.44 3.13 46.43
C ASP A 263 16.42 3.68 47.43
N ALA A 264 15.60 2.82 48.02
CA ALA A 264 14.56 3.24 48.95
C ALA A 264 15.16 3.55 50.36
N ASP A 265 14.57 4.53 51.03
CA ASP A 265 14.95 4.88 52.42
C ASP A 265 14.29 3.98 53.44
N VAL A 266 13.08 3.50 53.15
CA VAL A 266 12.32 2.62 54.02
C VAL A 266 11.37 1.73 53.21
N VAL A 267 11.17 0.51 53.67
CA VAL A 267 10.10 -0.35 53.21
C VAL A 267 9.08 -0.56 54.33
N ILE A 268 7.86 -0.09 54.11
CA ILE A 268 6.76 -0.24 55.06
C ILE A 268 6.01 -1.53 54.74
N THR A 269 5.76 -2.36 55.72
CA THR A 269 5.18 -3.69 55.49
C THR A 269 3.92 -3.93 56.31
N ASN A 270 2.98 -4.63 55.68
CA ASN A 270 2.00 -5.46 56.36
C ASN A 270 2.51 -6.90 56.27
N PRO A 271 2.85 -7.57 57.36
CA PRO A 271 3.73 -8.77 57.39
C PRO A 271 3.42 -9.85 56.38
N THR A 272 2.15 -10.08 56.05
CA THR A 272 1.70 -11.18 55.17
C THR A 272 1.20 -10.71 53.83
N HIS A 273 0.80 -9.45 53.67
CA HIS A 273 0.00 -9.04 52.50
C HIS A 273 0.61 -7.93 51.63
N TYR A 274 1.22 -6.90 52.23
CA TYR A 274 1.66 -5.74 51.46
C TYR A 274 3.07 -5.27 51.84
N ALA A 275 3.82 -4.79 50.86
CA ALA A 275 5.07 -4.07 51.06
C ALA A 275 5.15 -2.88 50.10
N VAL A 276 5.56 -1.72 50.61
CA VAL A 276 5.71 -0.48 49.84
C VAL A 276 7.06 0.13 50.16
N ALA A 277 7.84 0.43 49.12
CA ALA A 277 9.18 1.03 49.25
C ALA A 277 9.10 2.53 48.94
N LEU A 278 9.53 3.35 49.86
CA LEU A 278 9.49 4.80 49.76
C LEU A 278 10.89 5.40 49.71
N LYS A 279 11.06 6.44 48.90
CA LYS A 279 12.25 7.26 48.81
C LYS A 279 11.89 8.72 49.08
N TYR A 280 12.69 9.39 49.89
CA TYR A 280 12.56 10.81 50.17
C TYR A 280 13.85 11.54 49.83
N ASP A 281 13.78 12.57 49.01
CA ASP A 281 14.92 13.42 48.64
C ASP A 281 14.78 14.81 49.28
N PRO A 282 15.54 15.08 50.36
CA PRO A 282 15.45 16.36 51.07
C PRO A 282 15.84 17.58 50.23
N GLU A 283 16.72 17.38 49.22
CA GLU A 283 17.24 18.48 48.41
C GLU A 283 16.16 18.97 47.40
N LYS A 284 15.27 18.09 46.97
CA LYS A 284 14.19 18.44 46.07
C LYS A 284 12.95 19.01 46.76
N GLY A 285 12.89 18.87 48.13
CA GLY A 285 11.78 19.39 48.92
C GLY A 285 10.39 18.83 48.60
N ASN A 286 10.32 17.77 47.80
CA ASN A 286 9.09 17.13 47.39
C ASN A 286 8.61 16.09 48.40
N ALA A 287 7.37 15.63 48.24
CA ALA A 287 6.84 14.53 49.02
C ALA A 287 7.61 13.21 48.77
N PRO A 288 7.58 12.24 49.71
CA PRO A 288 8.12 10.92 49.44
C PRO A 288 7.48 10.23 48.25
N VAL A 289 8.31 9.58 47.43
CA VAL A 289 7.90 8.89 46.18
C VAL A 289 7.86 7.39 46.42
N LEU A 290 6.83 6.73 45.84
CA LEU A 290 6.66 5.29 45.88
C LEU A 290 7.50 4.61 44.80
N LEU A 291 8.62 3.95 45.15
CA LEU A 291 9.48 3.25 44.21
C LEU A 291 8.99 1.84 43.86
N ALA A 292 8.44 1.14 44.86
CA ALA A 292 7.94 -0.22 44.65
C ALA A 292 6.72 -0.49 45.53
N LYS A 293 5.74 -1.22 44.97
CA LYS A 293 4.60 -1.74 45.73
C LYS A 293 4.30 -3.19 45.31
N GLY A 294 3.91 -4.02 46.24
CA GLY A 294 3.57 -5.41 45.98
C GLY A 294 2.64 -5.97 47.02
N SER A 295 1.81 -6.93 46.56
CA SER A 295 1.02 -7.79 47.45
C SER A 295 1.55 -9.21 47.46
N ASP A 296 1.28 -9.92 48.51
CA ASP A 296 1.54 -11.36 48.73
C ASP A 296 2.96 -11.78 48.26
N PHE A 297 3.08 -12.54 47.18
CA PHE A 297 4.37 -13.00 46.65
C PHE A 297 5.31 -11.84 46.29
N LEU A 298 4.79 -10.76 45.67
CA LEU A 298 5.59 -9.58 45.34
C LEU A 298 6.05 -8.84 46.60
N ALA A 299 5.18 -8.74 47.61
CA ALA A 299 5.54 -8.15 48.90
C ALA A 299 6.69 -8.90 49.57
N LEU A 300 6.65 -10.23 49.52
CA LEU A 300 7.73 -11.08 50.04
C LEU A 300 9.04 -10.83 49.30
N LYS A 301 8.99 -10.72 47.98
CA LYS A 301 10.16 -10.43 47.16
C LYS A 301 10.74 -9.04 47.39
N ILE A 302 9.90 -8.02 47.59
CA ILE A 302 10.34 -6.67 47.97
C ILE A 302 11.09 -6.69 49.30
N ARG A 303 10.55 -7.42 50.29
CA ARG A 303 11.19 -7.57 51.60
C ARG A 303 12.54 -8.27 51.52
N GLU A 304 12.65 -9.38 50.77
CA GLU A 304 13.93 -10.09 50.54
C GLU A 304 14.99 -9.16 49.96
N ILE A 305 14.63 -8.40 48.90
CA ILE A 305 15.56 -7.46 48.27
C ILE A 305 15.92 -6.33 49.24
N ALA A 306 14.97 -5.81 50.00
CA ALA A 306 15.21 -4.76 50.98
C ALA A 306 16.18 -5.23 52.07
N VAL A 307 16.01 -6.44 52.62
CA VAL A 307 16.93 -7.02 53.63
C VAL A 307 18.33 -7.23 53.05
N ALA A 308 18.43 -7.76 51.81
CA ALA A 308 19.71 -8.00 51.15
C ALA A 308 20.49 -6.71 50.85
N ASN A 309 19.81 -5.57 50.73
CA ASN A 309 20.42 -4.26 50.49
C ASN A 309 20.40 -3.31 51.71
N GLU A 310 20.21 -3.85 52.91
CA GLU A 310 20.21 -3.12 54.17
C GLU A 310 19.18 -1.99 54.25
N VAL A 311 18.13 -2.03 53.44
CA VAL A 311 17.01 -1.09 53.53
C VAL A 311 16.15 -1.39 54.75
N MET A 312 15.84 -0.36 55.52
CA MET A 312 15.09 -0.52 56.78
C MET A 312 13.66 -1.01 56.51
N LEU A 313 13.30 -2.11 57.19
CA LEU A 313 11.92 -2.61 57.19
C LEU A 313 11.19 -2.06 58.43
N LEU A 314 10.01 -1.49 58.21
CA LEU A 314 9.13 -1.04 59.30
C LEU A 314 7.76 -1.71 59.14
N GLU A 315 7.32 -2.33 60.22
CA GLU A 315 6.01 -2.95 60.27
C GLU A 315 4.95 -1.91 60.65
N SER A 316 4.03 -1.61 59.68
CA SER A 316 2.87 -0.77 59.92
C SER A 316 1.76 -1.20 58.94
N PRO A 317 0.92 -2.17 59.34
CA PRO A 317 -0.10 -2.76 58.44
C PRO A 317 -1.08 -1.75 57.85
N ALA A 318 -1.57 -0.82 58.64
CA ALA A 318 -2.52 0.18 58.20
C ALA A 318 -1.90 1.17 57.19
N LEU A 319 -0.67 1.66 57.46
CA LEU A 319 0.02 2.58 56.58
C LEU A 319 0.45 1.92 55.27
N ALA A 320 0.96 0.68 55.31
CA ALA A 320 1.33 -0.07 54.12
C ALA A 320 0.14 -0.26 53.16
N ARG A 321 -1.03 -0.61 53.69
CA ARG A 321 -2.27 -0.72 52.90
C ARG A 321 -2.70 0.61 52.33
N SER A 322 -2.72 1.65 53.15
CA SER A 322 -3.11 3.00 52.71
C SER A 322 -2.27 3.48 51.53
N ILE A 323 -0.95 3.36 51.59
CA ILE A 323 -0.06 3.75 50.48
C ILE A 323 -0.24 2.85 49.26
N TYR A 324 -0.36 1.54 49.43
CA TYR A 324 -0.50 0.58 48.35
C TYR A 324 -1.70 0.90 47.45
N TYR A 325 -2.83 1.27 48.04
CA TYR A 325 -4.07 1.55 47.30
C TYR A 325 -4.21 3.01 46.83
N SER A 326 -3.54 3.95 47.50
CA SER A 326 -3.71 5.39 47.21
C SER A 326 -2.63 5.98 46.29
N THR A 327 -1.51 5.24 46.07
CA THR A 327 -0.36 5.78 45.34
C THR A 327 0.08 4.84 44.22
N GLU A 328 0.33 5.37 43.04
CA GLU A 328 0.90 4.62 41.93
C GLU A 328 2.43 4.68 41.95
N LEU A 329 3.07 3.74 41.20
CA LEU A 329 4.55 3.69 41.10
C LEU A 329 5.09 5.01 40.55
N ASP A 330 6.25 5.43 41.07
CA ASP A 330 6.95 6.67 40.72
C ASP A 330 6.15 7.96 41.03
N GLN A 331 5.07 7.87 41.81
CA GLN A 331 4.27 9.03 42.23
C GLN A 331 4.52 9.38 43.69
N GLU A 332 4.26 10.64 44.01
CA GLU A 332 4.27 11.14 45.39
C GLU A 332 3.07 10.60 46.16
N ILE A 333 3.27 10.36 47.46
CA ILE A 333 2.20 9.94 48.35
C ILE A 333 1.16 11.04 48.52
N PRO A 334 -0.13 10.72 48.78
CA PRO A 334 -1.15 11.72 49.04
C PRO A 334 -0.87 12.57 50.29
N GLY A 335 -1.26 13.86 50.24
CA GLY A 335 -1.02 14.82 51.34
C GLY A 335 -1.53 14.36 52.69
N GLY A 336 -2.63 13.61 52.75
CA GLY A 336 -3.15 13.04 53.99
C GLY A 336 -2.23 12.05 54.69
N LEU A 337 -1.26 11.46 53.96
CA LEU A 337 -0.31 10.49 54.53
C LEU A 337 1.07 11.11 54.87
N TYR A 338 1.26 12.42 54.56
CA TYR A 338 2.56 13.07 54.77
C TYR A 338 3.03 12.99 56.23
N LEU A 339 2.13 13.28 57.19
CA LEU A 339 2.48 13.29 58.60
C LEU A 339 2.87 11.91 59.11
N ALA A 340 2.16 10.88 58.72
CA ALA A 340 2.45 9.49 59.07
C ALA A 340 3.80 9.02 58.50
N VAL A 341 4.03 9.29 57.18
CA VAL A 341 5.29 8.91 56.53
C VAL A 341 6.47 9.72 57.01
N ALA A 342 6.28 11.03 57.32
CA ALA A 342 7.36 11.85 57.93
C ALA A 342 7.80 11.29 59.28
N GLN A 343 6.85 10.86 60.14
CA GLN A 343 7.19 10.20 61.39
C GLN A 343 8.02 8.89 61.18
N VAL A 344 7.62 8.10 60.19
CA VAL A 344 8.37 6.88 59.79
C VAL A 344 9.79 7.21 59.35
N LEU A 345 9.96 8.17 58.45
CA LEU A 345 11.26 8.59 57.94
C LEU A 345 12.15 9.17 59.02
N ALA A 346 11.58 10.00 59.90
CA ALA A 346 12.29 10.53 61.05
C ALA A 346 12.79 9.40 62.00
N TYR A 347 11.93 8.42 62.24
CA TYR A 347 12.29 7.24 63.06
C TYR A 347 13.39 6.42 62.40
N VAL A 348 13.31 6.15 61.10
CA VAL A 348 14.35 5.45 60.34
C VAL A 348 15.68 6.20 60.42
N TYR A 349 15.65 7.52 60.24
CA TYR A 349 16.86 8.36 60.34
C TYR A 349 17.49 8.30 61.75
N GLN A 350 16.69 8.37 62.81
CA GLN A 350 17.16 8.25 64.18
C GLN A 350 17.79 6.86 64.47
N ILE A 351 17.19 5.78 63.95
CA ILE A 351 17.75 4.44 64.05
C ILE A 351 19.10 4.35 63.32
N ARG A 352 19.19 4.92 62.11
CA ARG A 352 20.45 4.97 61.35
C ARG A 352 21.56 5.71 62.16
N GLN A 353 21.22 6.86 62.78
CA GLN A 353 22.13 7.62 63.62
C GLN A 353 22.56 6.82 64.87
N HIS A 354 21.63 6.16 65.54
CA HIS A 354 21.92 5.33 66.69
C HIS A 354 22.86 4.16 66.36
N ARG A 355 22.64 3.47 65.24
CA ARG A 355 23.52 2.40 64.72
C ARG A 355 24.93 2.92 64.38
N ALA A 356 25.05 4.17 63.96
CA ALA A 356 26.31 4.85 63.68
C ALA A 356 26.98 5.39 64.97
N GLY A 357 26.47 5.08 66.16
CA GLY A 357 27.02 5.52 67.45
C GLY A 357 26.70 6.98 67.82
N LYS A 358 25.80 7.63 67.08
CA LYS A 358 25.42 9.04 67.24
C LYS A 358 23.96 9.15 67.70
N GLY A 359 23.72 9.28 69.04
CA GLY A 359 22.37 9.54 69.58
C GLY A 359 21.77 8.41 70.42
N LYS A 360 20.66 8.73 71.10
CA LYS A 360 19.95 7.75 71.95
C LYS A 360 19.01 6.87 71.07
N ARG A 361 18.74 5.65 71.53
CA ARG A 361 17.78 4.76 70.83
C ARG A 361 16.38 5.40 70.81
N PRO A 362 15.74 5.56 69.66
CA PRO A 362 14.42 6.14 69.59
C PRO A 362 13.36 5.21 70.17
N GLU A 363 12.27 5.80 70.70
CA GLU A 363 11.12 5.03 71.17
C GLU A 363 10.37 4.43 69.97
N PRO A 364 9.77 3.24 70.13
CA PRO A 364 8.99 2.60 69.07
C PRO A 364 7.81 3.49 68.69
N LEU A 365 7.54 3.56 67.38
CA LEU A 365 6.40 4.31 66.85
C LEU A 365 5.10 3.69 67.34
N LYS A 366 4.25 4.52 68.00
CA LYS A 366 2.91 4.15 68.42
C LYS A 366 1.92 5.01 67.63
N ASP A 367 0.82 4.41 67.15
CA ASP A 367 -0.31 5.02 66.49
C ASP A 367 0.01 6.15 65.48
N LEU A 368 0.28 5.74 64.21
CA LEU A 368 0.51 6.65 63.13
C LEU A 368 -0.81 7.33 62.70
N PRO A 369 -0.81 8.67 62.51
CA PRO A 369 -2.00 9.40 62.15
C PRO A 369 -2.37 9.16 60.68
N ILE A 370 -3.32 8.24 60.40
CA ILE A 370 -3.84 7.94 59.10
C ILE A 370 -5.26 8.46 59.01
N PRO A 371 -5.59 9.32 58.05
CA PRO A 371 -6.95 9.85 57.85
C PRO A 371 -7.95 8.72 57.62
N PRO A 372 -9.20 8.84 58.16
CA PRO A 372 -10.22 7.78 57.99
C PRO A 372 -10.57 7.43 56.55
N ASP A 373 -10.52 8.43 55.66
CA ASP A 373 -10.77 8.29 54.24
C ASP A 373 -9.73 7.51 53.46
N LEU A 374 -8.48 7.48 53.99
CA LEU A 374 -7.35 6.70 53.42
C LEU A 374 -7.08 5.41 54.18
N ARG A 375 -7.72 5.21 55.35
CA ARG A 375 -7.57 4.01 56.16
C ARG A 375 -8.38 2.85 55.59
N ARG A 376 -7.72 1.77 55.28
CA ARG A 376 -8.35 0.53 54.83
C ARG A 376 -8.06 -0.59 55.83
N ASP A 377 -9.10 -0.95 56.58
CA ASP A 377 -8.99 -1.90 57.70
C ASP A 377 -9.28 -3.36 57.30
N SER A 378 -9.73 -3.61 56.07
CA SER A 378 -10.04 -4.95 55.55
C SER A 378 -9.32 -5.21 54.22
#